data_c03dff5c1b8882132ee4684402d1f5d9
#
_entry.id   c03dff5c1b8882132ee4684402d1f5d9
#
_cell.length_a   1.000
_cell.length_b   1.000
_cell.length_c   1.000
_cell.angle_alpha   90.00
_cell.angle_beta   90.00
_cell.angle_gamma   90.00
#
_symmetry.space_group_name_H-M   'P 1'
#
loop_
_entity.id
_entity.type
_entity.pdbx_description
1 polymer ?
#
loop_
_entity_poly.entity_id
_entity_poly.type
_entity_poly.pdbx_seq_one_letter_code
_entity_poly.pdbx_strand_id
1 'polypeptide(L)'
;LLDGGYLNLDEIMTLDDELTDTKDYFRQQVFTDIEEVIASEKSQSSYWSKNLEEAVRNSYRYNSKTKEFELNLDLEKILNLLRLRRVIKPFETNIDSKDVLFIAPIYQEEPEWRKEALSQLPSNFDITMLENSGHELYTQKPREIAKLINDWINKK
;
A
#
# COMPACT_ATOMS: atom_id res chain seq x y z
N LEU A 1 -0.29 -3.14 -12.18
CA LEU A 1 -0.12 -2.23 -11.03
C LEU A 1 -1.33 -2.33 -10.12
N LEU A 2 -1.11 -2.33 -8.81
CA LEU A 2 -2.16 -2.37 -7.78
C LEU A 2 -2.07 -1.07 -6.97
N ASP A 3 -2.87 -0.08 -7.34
CA ASP A 3 -2.96 1.27 -6.74
C ASP A 3 -1.61 1.91 -6.39
N GLY A 4 -0.63 1.75 -7.28
CA GLY A 4 0.73 2.27 -7.05
C GLY A 4 1.50 2.57 -8.33
N GLY A 5 2.60 3.31 -8.17
CA GLY A 5 3.53 3.61 -9.25
C GLY A 5 3.12 4.77 -10.17
N TYR A 6 2.07 5.50 -9.85
CA TYR A 6 1.53 6.60 -10.66
C TYR A 6 1.58 7.97 -9.98
N LEU A 7 1.90 8.02 -8.71
CA LEU A 7 1.91 9.26 -7.94
C LEU A 7 3.28 9.93 -7.94
N ASN A 8 3.32 11.21 -8.25
CA ASN A 8 4.48 12.03 -7.95
C ASN A 8 4.40 12.47 -6.48
N LEU A 9 5.14 11.78 -5.62
CA LEU A 9 5.08 12.01 -4.17
C LEU A 9 5.49 13.42 -3.75
N ASP A 10 6.36 14.08 -4.53
CA ASP A 10 6.82 15.44 -4.22
C ASP A 10 5.69 16.50 -4.39
N GLU A 11 4.63 16.16 -5.11
CA GLU A 11 3.43 17.01 -5.27
C GLU A 11 2.41 16.80 -4.14
N ILE A 12 2.53 15.71 -3.38
CA ILE A 12 1.60 15.33 -2.34
C ILE A 12 2.09 15.77 -0.96
N MET A 13 3.38 15.52 -0.67
CA MET A 13 4.02 15.86 0.61
C MET A 13 5.52 16.00 0.47
N THR A 14 6.14 16.76 1.35
CA THR A 14 7.60 16.86 1.37
C THR A 14 8.25 15.56 1.86
N LEU A 15 9.51 15.32 1.47
CA LEU A 15 10.26 14.16 2.00
C LEU A 15 10.42 14.24 3.53
N ASP A 16 10.65 15.43 4.06
CA ASP A 16 10.86 15.61 5.51
C ASP A 16 9.59 15.32 6.31
N ASP A 17 8.42 15.71 5.81
CA ASP A 17 7.13 15.34 6.42
C ASP A 17 6.95 13.83 6.40
N GLU A 18 7.16 13.19 5.25
CA GLU A 18 7.04 11.75 5.11
C GLU A 18 7.97 10.96 6.04
N LEU A 19 9.23 11.40 6.17
CA LEU A 19 10.19 10.78 7.08
C LEU A 19 9.79 10.97 8.55
N THR A 20 9.19 12.13 8.87
CA THR A 20 8.71 12.44 10.22
C THR A 20 7.50 11.58 10.56
N ASP A 21 6.50 11.56 9.70
CA ASP A 21 5.29 10.75 9.87
C ASP A 21 5.61 9.26 10.01
N THR A 22 6.58 8.77 9.21
CA THR A 22 7.04 7.38 9.29
C THR A 22 7.68 7.07 10.65
N LYS A 23 8.53 7.96 11.17
CA LYS A 23 9.13 7.78 12.50
C LYS A 23 8.08 7.77 13.60
N ASP A 24 7.09 8.67 13.50
CA ASP A 24 6.02 8.76 14.48
C ASP A 24 5.09 7.55 14.41
N TYR A 25 4.80 7.05 13.20
CA TYR A 25 4.11 5.78 13.02
C TYR A 25 4.85 4.63 13.73
N PHE A 26 6.15 4.46 13.50
CA PHE A 26 6.94 3.42 14.18
C PHE A 26 6.90 3.51 15.71
N ARG A 27 6.92 4.74 16.25
CA ARG A 27 6.83 4.97 17.71
C ARG A 27 5.47 4.58 18.28
N GLN A 28 4.41 4.71 17.49
CA GLN A 28 3.04 4.36 17.89
C GLN A 28 2.77 2.85 17.74
N GLN A 29 3.55 2.13 16.94
CA GLN A 29 3.39 0.70 16.70
C GLN A 29 4.14 -0.13 17.76
N VAL A 30 3.85 0.14 19.02
CA VAL A 30 4.40 -0.57 20.19
C VAL A 30 3.25 -0.98 21.10
N PHE A 31 3.17 -2.29 21.39
CA PHE A 31 2.03 -2.90 22.09
C PHE A 31 2.51 -3.86 23.18
N THR A 32 1.74 -3.97 24.26
CA THR A 32 2.04 -4.94 25.32
C THR A 32 1.53 -6.35 25.01
N ASP A 33 0.51 -6.45 24.15
CA ASP A 33 -0.09 -7.71 23.72
C ASP A 33 -0.29 -7.73 22.21
N ILE A 34 0.11 -8.81 21.55
CA ILE A 34 -0.08 -9.02 20.11
C ILE A 34 -1.56 -9.14 19.74
N GLU A 35 -2.42 -9.56 20.66
CA GLU A 35 -3.85 -9.64 20.42
C GLU A 35 -4.51 -8.26 20.28
N GLU A 36 -3.95 -7.21 20.91
CA GLU A 36 -4.40 -5.83 20.71
C GLU A 36 -4.15 -5.36 19.28
N VAL A 37 -2.98 -5.70 18.71
CA VAL A 37 -2.66 -5.41 17.30
C VAL A 37 -3.67 -6.11 16.39
N ILE A 38 -3.87 -7.41 16.60
CA ILE A 38 -4.77 -8.22 15.77
C ILE A 38 -6.20 -7.71 15.84
N ALA A 39 -6.67 -7.35 17.02
CA ALA A 39 -8.02 -6.80 17.20
C ALA A 39 -8.17 -5.46 16.46
N SER A 40 -7.15 -4.59 16.54
CA SER A 40 -7.12 -3.30 15.85
C SER A 40 -7.17 -3.49 14.34
N GLU A 41 -6.26 -4.27 13.77
CA GLU A 41 -6.18 -4.54 12.33
C GLU A 41 -7.46 -5.19 11.79
N LYS A 42 -8.01 -6.16 12.54
CA LYS A 42 -9.26 -6.81 12.18
C LYS A 42 -10.44 -5.85 12.17
N SER A 43 -10.49 -4.90 13.10
CA SER A 43 -11.59 -3.93 13.18
C SER A 43 -11.61 -2.94 12.01
N GLN A 44 -10.45 -2.69 11.40
CA GLN A 44 -10.27 -1.75 10.30
C GLN A 44 -10.34 -2.45 8.93
N SER A 45 -10.27 -3.78 8.88
CA SER A 45 -10.25 -4.54 7.64
C SER A 45 -11.65 -4.95 7.20
N SER A 46 -11.98 -4.73 5.92
CA SER A 46 -13.21 -5.25 5.30
C SER A 46 -13.11 -6.74 4.95
N TYR A 47 -11.92 -7.33 5.01
CA TYR A 47 -11.65 -8.74 4.79
C TYR A 47 -10.69 -9.27 5.83
N TRP A 48 -11.03 -10.41 6.46
CA TRP A 48 -10.16 -11.06 7.42
C TRP A 48 -10.07 -12.56 7.18
N SER A 49 -8.87 -13.13 7.33
CA SER A 49 -8.62 -14.55 7.20
C SER A 49 -7.52 -14.98 8.16
N LYS A 50 -7.42 -16.29 8.39
CA LYS A 50 -6.33 -16.87 9.20
C LYS A 50 -4.95 -16.52 8.65
N ASN A 51 -4.79 -16.51 7.33
CA ASN A 51 -3.51 -16.15 6.71
C ASN A 51 -3.16 -14.68 6.92
N LEU A 52 -4.16 -13.79 6.90
CA LEU A 52 -3.94 -12.37 7.18
C LEU A 52 -3.58 -12.15 8.65
N GLU A 53 -4.26 -12.84 9.56
CA GLU A 53 -3.91 -12.80 10.98
C GLU A 53 -2.47 -13.26 11.23
N GLU A 54 -2.06 -14.37 10.60
CA GLU A 54 -0.68 -14.87 10.69
C GLU A 54 0.34 -13.87 10.10
N ALA A 55 0.00 -13.20 8.99
CA ALA A 55 0.82 -12.15 8.41
C ALA A 55 0.98 -10.96 9.36
N VAL A 56 -0.10 -10.51 10.01
CA VAL A 56 -0.05 -9.45 11.03
C VAL A 56 0.82 -9.87 12.21
N ARG A 57 0.66 -11.07 12.75
CA ARG A 57 1.52 -11.58 13.83
C ARG A 57 3.01 -11.57 13.46
N ASN A 58 3.33 -11.97 12.22
CA ASN A 58 4.72 -12.00 11.72
C ASN A 58 5.29 -10.61 11.42
N SER A 59 4.45 -9.59 11.28
CA SER A 59 4.87 -8.20 11.10
C SER A 59 5.37 -7.55 12.39
N TYR A 60 5.19 -8.21 13.53
CA TYR A 60 5.67 -7.76 14.84
C TYR A 60 6.64 -8.76 15.44
N ARG A 61 7.55 -8.26 16.26
CA ARG A 61 8.48 -9.06 17.06
C ARG A 61 8.39 -8.68 18.54
N TYR A 62 8.56 -9.64 19.41
CA TYR A 62 8.62 -9.39 20.84
C TYR A 62 10.02 -8.92 21.25
N ASN A 63 10.10 -7.76 21.89
CA ASN A 63 11.33 -7.22 22.47
C ASN A 63 11.41 -7.60 23.95
N SER A 64 12.30 -8.52 24.28
CA SER A 64 12.45 -9.05 25.65
C SER A 64 12.98 -8.02 26.65
N LYS A 65 13.58 -6.93 26.20
CA LYS A 65 14.10 -5.85 27.07
C LYS A 65 13.00 -4.90 27.51
N THR A 66 12.15 -4.46 26.56
CA THR A 66 11.02 -3.57 26.85
C THR A 66 9.76 -4.34 27.26
N LYS A 67 9.69 -5.64 26.97
CA LYS A 67 8.52 -6.52 27.14
C LYS A 67 7.32 -6.12 26.26
N GLU A 68 7.60 -5.63 25.09
CA GLU A 68 6.62 -5.10 24.15
C GLU A 68 6.78 -5.77 22.79
N PHE A 69 5.70 -5.73 22.00
CA PHE A 69 5.72 -6.04 20.59
C PHE A 69 5.96 -4.77 19.78
N GLU A 70 6.90 -4.83 18.87
CA GLU A 70 7.27 -3.73 17.98
C GLU A 70 7.30 -4.22 16.52
N LEU A 71 7.19 -3.32 15.55
CA LEU A 71 7.29 -3.70 14.14
C LEU A 71 8.59 -4.46 13.85
N ASN A 72 8.46 -5.59 13.17
CA ASN A 72 9.59 -6.41 12.71
C ASN A 72 10.20 -5.82 11.43
N LEU A 73 10.44 -4.52 11.43
CA LEU A 73 11.01 -3.75 10.33
C LEU A 73 12.18 -2.92 10.86
N ASP A 74 13.15 -2.68 10.01
CA ASP A 74 14.29 -1.81 10.29
C ASP A 74 13.94 -0.38 9.83
N LEU A 75 13.73 0.52 10.80
CA LEU A 75 13.32 1.90 10.53
C LEU A 75 14.30 2.60 9.57
N GLU A 76 15.61 2.46 9.76
CA GLU A 76 16.58 3.13 8.89
C GLU A 76 16.51 2.63 7.45
N LYS A 77 16.27 1.33 7.24
CA LYS A 77 16.06 0.77 5.90
C LYS A 77 14.78 1.30 5.26
N ILE A 78 13.70 1.42 6.03
CA ILE A 78 12.46 2.01 5.54
C ILE A 78 12.67 3.48 5.17
N LEU A 79 13.32 4.28 6.02
CA LEU A 79 13.60 5.68 5.71
C LEU A 79 14.48 5.84 4.45
N ASN A 80 15.44 4.93 4.23
CA ASN A 80 16.24 4.92 3.02
C ASN A 80 15.41 4.52 1.78
N LEU A 81 14.50 3.56 1.91
CA LEU A 81 13.58 3.21 0.82
C LEU A 81 12.67 4.38 0.43
N LEU A 82 12.17 5.14 1.40
CA LEU A 82 11.37 6.34 1.15
C LEU A 82 12.14 7.41 0.37
N ARG A 83 13.42 7.60 0.68
CA ARG A 83 14.30 8.49 -0.10
C ARG A 83 14.50 7.98 -1.52
N LEU A 84 14.76 6.69 -1.68
CA LEU A 84 15.02 6.08 -2.99
C LEU A 84 13.80 6.12 -3.92
N ARG A 85 12.58 5.88 -3.40
CA ARG A 85 11.37 5.88 -4.23
C ARG A 85 11.03 7.24 -4.84
N ARG A 86 11.60 8.34 -4.32
CA ARG A 86 11.43 9.70 -4.86
C ARG A 86 12.42 10.04 -5.97
N VAL A 87 13.46 9.23 -6.16
CA VAL A 87 14.43 9.42 -7.24
C VAL A 87 13.81 9.12 -8.60
N ILE A 88 12.92 8.11 -8.66
CA ILE A 88 12.24 7.70 -9.89
C ILE A 88 10.85 8.33 -9.92
N LYS A 89 10.62 9.18 -10.90
CA LYS A 89 9.31 9.79 -11.12
C LYS A 89 8.38 8.82 -11.84
N PRO A 90 7.06 8.89 -11.61
CA PRO A 90 6.08 8.13 -12.37
C PRO A 90 6.27 8.36 -13.87
N PHE A 91 6.20 7.29 -14.65
CA PHE A 91 6.25 7.30 -16.12
C PHE A 91 7.55 7.83 -16.76
N GLU A 92 8.60 8.12 -16.00
CA GLU A 92 9.94 8.43 -16.56
C GLU A 92 10.59 7.19 -17.19
N THR A 93 10.16 5.99 -16.79
CA THR A 93 10.56 4.75 -17.45
C THR A 93 9.65 4.50 -18.65
N ASN A 94 10.24 4.11 -19.80
CA ASN A 94 9.48 3.83 -21.02
C ASN A 94 8.61 2.57 -20.86
N ILE A 95 7.39 2.76 -20.35
CA ILE A 95 6.34 1.72 -20.26
C ILE A 95 5.30 1.87 -21.39
N ASP A 96 5.46 2.86 -22.28
CA ASP A 96 4.52 3.17 -23.35
C ASP A 96 4.34 2.01 -24.36
N SER A 97 5.34 1.13 -24.45
CA SER A 97 5.32 -0.03 -25.32
C SER A 97 4.71 -1.28 -24.67
N LYS A 98 4.25 -1.21 -23.43
CA LYS A 98 3.71 -2.33 -22.68
C LYS A 98 2.25 -2.11 -22.36
N ASP A 99 1.47 -3.16 -22.49
CA ASP A 99 0.12 -3.18 -21.94
C ASP A 99 0.19 -3.30 -20.43
N VAL A 100 -0.54 -2.48 -19.72
CA VAL A 100 -0.54 -2.42 -18.27
C VAL A 100 -1.97 -2.57 -17.74
N LEU A 101 -2.20 -3.56 -16.87
CA LEU A 101 -3.40 -3.60 -16.05
C LEU A 101 -3.16 -2.73 -14.80
N PHE A 102 -3.98 -1.71 -14.63
CA PHE A 102 -3.99 -0.87 -13.44
C PHE A 102 -5.28 -1.09 -12.66
N ILE A 103 -5.18 -1.55 -11.42
CA ILE A 103 -6.32 -1.78 -10.54
C ILE A 103 -6.19 -0.86 -9.33
N ALA A 104 -7.23 -0.07 -9.06
CA ALA A 104 -7.24 0.89 -7.97
C ALA A 104 -8.61 0.94 -7.26
N PRO A 105 -8.68 1.36 -5.99
CA PRO A 105 -9.94 1.53 -5.29
C PRO A 105 -10.67 2.78 -5.76
N ILE A 106 -12.00 2.77 -5.59
CA ILE A 106 -12.86 3.96 -5.65
C ILE A 106 -13.01 4.46 -4.22
N TYR A 107 -12.58 5.69 -3.95
CA TYR A 107 -12.82 6.35 -2.68
C TYR A 107 -14.15 7.11 -2.73
N GLN A 108 -14.87 7.17 -1.61
CA GLN A 108 -16.12 7.97 -1.52
C GLN A 108 -15.85 9.46 -1.73
N GLU A 109 -14.75 9.94 -1.19
CA GLU A 109 -14.23 11.29 -1.40
C GLU A 109 -12.85 11.16 -2.04
N GLU A 110 -12.83 11.24 -3.38
CA GLU A 110 -11.59 11.15 -4.15
C GLU A 110 -10.80 12.45 -4.03
N PRO A 111 -9.57 12.46 -3.46
CA PRO A 111 -8.74 13.65 -3.39
C PRO A 111 -8.40 14.21 -4.78
N GLU A 112 -8.37 15.54 -4.94
CA GLU A 112 -8.09 16.18 -6.23
C GLU A 112 -6.73 15.76 -6.80
N TRP A 113 -5.68 15.71 -5.97
CA TRP A 113 -4.35 15.26 -6.41
C TRP A 113 -4.38 13.84 -7.02
N ARG A 114 -5.27 12.97 -6.53
CA ARG A 114 -5.40 11.61 -7.05
C ARG A 114 -6.18 11.57 -8.36
N LYS A 115 -7.25 12.36 -8.48
CA LYS A 115 -7.98 12.50 -9.75
C LYS A 115 -7.06 13.02 -10.85
N GLU A 116 -6.26 14.02 -10.54
CA GLU A 116 -5.28 14.56 -11.48
C GLU A 116 -4.26 13.50 -11.90
N ALA A 117 -3.65 12.80 -10.93
CA ALA A 117 -2.71 11.73 -11.22
C ALA A 117 -3.31 10.58 -12.05
N LEU A 118 -4.55 10.18 -11.76
CA LEU A 118 -5.27 9.16 -12.56
C LEU A 118 -5.56 9.64 -13.98
N SER A 119 -5.83 10.92 -14.17
CA SER A 119 -6.08 11.51 -15.50
C SER A 119 -4.84 11.52 -16.40
N GLN A 120 -3.65 11.43 -15.79
CA GLN A 120 -2.35 11.42 -16.49
C GLN A 120 -1.87 10.02 -16.84
N LEU A 121 -2.64 8.97 -16.49
CA LEU A 121 -2.27 7.60 -16.83
C LEU A 121 -2.13 7.43 -18.34
N PRO A 122 -1.07 6.74 -18.83
CA PRO A 122 -0.87 6.48 -20.25
C PRO A 122 -2.04 5.72 -20.88
N SER A 123 -2.31 5.97 -22.15
CA SER A 123 -3.45 5.38 -22.88
C SER A 123 -3.37 3.87 -23.09
N ASN A 124 -2.21 3.27 -22.88
CA ASN A 124 -1.99 1.81 -22.92
C ASN A 124 -2.34 1.12 -21.59
N PHE A 125 -2.89 1.86 -20.61
CA PHE A 125 -3.34 1.29 -19.34
C PHE A 125 -4.79 0.82 -19.44
N ASP A 126 -5.01 -0.46 -19.18
CA ASP A 126 -6.35 -1.01 -18.89
C ASP A 126 -6.70 -0.72 -17.43
N ILE A 127 -7.54 0.27 -17.21
CA ILE A 127 -7.87 0.75 -15.85
C ILE A 127 -9.10 0.02 -15.33
N THR A 128 -9.00 -0.58 -14.16
CA THR A 128 -10.11 -1.18 -13.42
C THR A 128 -10.21 -0.54 -12.04
N MET A 129 -11.34 0.09 -11.76
CA MET A 129 -11.63 0.69 -10.46
C MET A 129 -12.51 -0.24 -9.63
N LEU A 130 -12.14 -0.47 -8.35
CA LEU A 130 -12.85 -1.36 -7.44
C LEU A 130 -13.59 -0.60 -6.35
N GLU A 131 -14.89 -0.86 -6.23
CA GLU A 131 -15.71 -0.36 -5.14
C GLU A 131 -15.43 -1.11 -3.83
N ASN A 132 -15.71 -0.45 -2.70
CA ASN A 132 -15.63 -1.04 -1.37
C ASN A 132 -14.26 -1.69 -1.07
N SER A 133 -13.20 -1.03 -1.47
CA SER A 133 -11.81 -1.39 -1.16
C SER A 133 -11.01 -0.14 -0.85
N GLY A 134 -9.89 -0.29 -0.17
CA GLY A 134 -8.90 0.76 0.09
C GLY A 134 -7.59 0.48 -0.66
N HIS A 135 -6.55 1.18 -0.28
CA HIS A 135 -5.21 1.04 -0.89
C HIS A 135 -4.70 -0.41 -0.90
N GLU A 136 -4.96 -1.16 0.16
CA GLU A 136 -4.56 -2.58 0.27
C GLU A 136 -5.58 -3.53 -0.37
N LEU A 137 -6.05 -3.22 -1.57
CA LEU A 137 -7.09 -3.98 -2.27
C LEU A 137 -6.75 -5.48 -2.46
N TYR A 138 -5.48 -5.83 -2.54
CA TYR A 138 -5.04 -7.24 -2.66
C TYR A 138 -5.23 -8.06 -1.37
N THR A 139 -5.21 -7.42 -0.20
CA THR A 139 -5.53 -8.08 1.08
C THR A 139 -7.03 -8.06 1.35
N GLN A 140 -7.72 -7.01 0.91
CA GLN A 140 -9.15 -6.82 1.13
C GLN A 140 -10.01 -7.64 0.15
N LYS A 141 -9.56 -7.78 -1.11
CA LYS A 141 -10.29 -8.47 -2.19
C LYS A 141 -9.44 -9.46 -2.99
N PRO A 142 -8.74 -10.40 -2.33
CA PRO A 142 -7.75 -11.25 -2.98
C PRO A 142 -8.29 -12.08 -4.13
N ARG A 143 -9.53 -12.59 -4.01
CA ARG A 143 -10.17 -13.42 -5.05
C ARG A 143 -10.57 -12.60 -6.27
N GLU A 144 -11.09 -11.40 -6.05
CA GLU A 144 -11.51 -10.49 -7.13
C GLU A 144 -10.29 -10.01 -7.92
N ILE A 145 -9.22 -9.60 -7.21
CA ILE A 145 -7.95 -9.21 -7.82
C ILE A 145 -7.34 -10.36 -8.64
N ALA A 146 -7.27 -11.56 -8.06
CA ALA A 146 -6.75 -12.73 -8.78
C ALA A 146 -7.55 -13.03 -10.05
N LYS A 147 -8.88 -12.91 -9.99
CA LYS A 147 -9.76 -13.08 -11.15
C LYS A 147 -9.48 -12.02 -12.22
N LEU A 148 -9.41 -10.74 -11.86
CA LEU A 148 -9.15 -9.65 -12.80
C LEU A 148 -7.80 -9.82 -13.51
N ILE A 149 -6.76 -10.18 -12.76
CA ILE A 149 -5.43 -10.45 -13.33
C ILE A 149 -5.48 -11.63 -14.30
N ASN A 150 -6.12 -12.75 -13.90
CA ASN A 150 -6.23 -13.92 -14.73
C ASN A 150 -7.03 -13.66 -16.01
N ASP A 151 -8.15 -12.96 -15.90
CA ASP A 151 -9.00 -12.60 -17.04
C ASP A 151 -8.24 -11.68 -18.02
N TRP A 152 -7.45 -10.75 -17.51
CA TRP A 152 -6.64 -9.85 -18.34
C TRP A 152 -5.51 -10.57 -19.07
N ILE A 153 -4.81 -11.48 -18.39
CA ILE A 153 -3.74 -12.30 -19.02
C ILE A 153 -4.31 -13.17 -20.14
N ASN A 154 -5.51 -13.75 -19.95
CA ASN A 154 -6.10 -14.66 -20.90
C ASN A 154 -6.87 -13.98 -22.05
N LYS A 155 -7.03 -12.66 -22.02
CA LYS A 155 -7.58 -11.88 -23.16
C LYS A 155 -6.55 -11.61 -24.26
N LYS A 156 -5.28 -11.89 -24.00
CA LYS A 156 -4.12 -11.68 -24.89
C LYS A 156 -3.66 -13.00 -25.48
#